data_2c310c24046dbdd55661362367916326
#
_entry.id   2c310c24046dbdd55661362367916326
#
_cell.length_a   1.000
_cell.length_b   1.000
_cell.length_c   1.000
_cell.angle_alpha   90.00
_cell.angle_beta   90.00
_cell.angle_gamma   90.00
#
_symmetry.space_group_name_H-M   'P 1'
#
loop_
_entity.id
_entity.type
_entity.pdbx_description
1 polymer ?
#
loop_
_entity_poly.entity_id
_entity_poly.type
_entity_poly.pdbx_seq_one_letter_code
_entity_poly.pdbx_strand_id
1 'polypeptide(L)'
;ELLENHRALNELAHRLDPTRPTTMANVFMLEITSPILEIPDVNSYNLYFGWYLGELDQNDDFFDTYHAKYPDRCIGFSEYGADANPAYQSAHPEKGDYTETYQCVYHEHMAKMIADRPWLWATHVWNMFDFAADGRDEGGKNGENQKGLVTFDRKIKKDAFYLYKAYWSKQPFVHTCGSRYVDRTEDVTKVTVYTNQPQVELFANGKSLGVQQKGEYPFFYFDVPNSGETTLTAKAGDCTDESHLRHANEPNRDYVLQEEGAVINWFEIETPPGYMSINDTIGDILATTRGKLLALRIVQMVRANMKKNKGGSTGGMADMAKGMKINKSLIDMGKGFTVKRVCMMA
;
A
#
# COMPACT_ATOMS: atom_id res chain seq x y z
N GLU A 1 -2.59 -3.67 32.77
CA GLU A 1 -1.50 -4.60 32.39
C GLU A 1 -0.82 -4.16 31.11
N LEU A 2 -1.50 -4.02 29.94
CA LEU A 2 -0.89 -3.61 28.67
C LEU A 2 -0.20 -2.22 28.78
N LEU A 3 -0.90 -1.22 29.29
CA LEU A 3 -0.35 0.13 29.50
C LEU A 3 0.84 0.15 30.46
N GLU A 4 0.77 -0.64 31.51
CA GLU A 4 1.87 -0.76 32.50
C GLU A 4 3.11 -1.39 31.85
N ASN A 5 2.91 -2.43 31.02
CA ASN A 5 4.00 -3.06 30.30
C ASN A 5 4.65 -2.10 29.30
N HIS A 6 3.85 -1.33 28.53
CA HIS A 6 4.40 -0.32 27.63
C HIS A 6 5.19 0.76 28.36
N ARG A 7 4.70 1.25 29.52
CA ARG A 7 5.45 2.21 30.34
C ARG A 7 6.78 1.63 30.85
N ALA A 8 6.76 0.40 31.36
CA ALA A 8 7.96 -0.27 31.84
C ALA A 8 8.99 -0.47 30.71
N LEU A 9 8.55 -0.81 29.48
CA LEU A 9 9.43 -0.94 28.32
C LEU A 9 10.01 0.41 27.89
N ASN A 10 9.20 1.46 27.88
CA ASN A 10 9.63 2.82 27.55
C ASN A 10 10.67 3.33 28.57
N GLU A 11 10.41 3.17 29.86
CA GLU A 11 11.33 3.50 30.92
C GLU A 11 12.65 2.70 30.83
N LEU A 12 12.56 1.42 30.48
CA LEU A 12 13.74 0.59 30.25
C LEU A 12 14.58 1.10 29.07
N ALA A 13 13.92 1.45 27.95
CA ALA A 13 14.60 2.00 26.78
C ALA A 13 15.37 3.28 27.12
N HIS A 14 14.73 4.23 27.80
CA HIS A 14 15.38 5.47 28.24
C HIS A 14 16.53 5.25 29.26
N ARG A 15 16.37 4.27 30.14
CA ARG A 15 17.44 3.94 31.09
C ARG A 15 18.66 3.34 30.39
N LEU A 16 18.45 2.55 29.32
CA LEU A 16 19.53 1.93 28.57
C LEU A 16 20.14 2.89 27.54
N ASP A 17 19.37 3.79 26.99
CA ASP A 17 19.84 4.83 26.07
C ASP A 17 19.01 6.13 26.23
N PRO A 18 19.48 7.09 27.02
CA PRO A 18 18.80 8.37 27.23
C PRO A 18 19.01 9.36 26.07
N THR A 19 19.75 9.00 25.03
CA THR A 19 20.14 9.92 23.95
C THR A 19 19.22 9.90 22.75
N ARG A 20 18.37 8.87 22.61
CA ARG A 20 17.45 8.69 21.49
C ARG A 20 16.00 8.69 21.96
N PRO A 21 15.09 9.34 21.18
CA PRO A 21 13.67 9.25 21.47
C PRO A 21 13.15 7.83 21.21
N THR A 22 12.11 7.46 21.96
CA THR A 22 11.39 6.21 21.78
C THR A 22 10.23 6.41 20.80
N THR A 23 9.92 5.37 20.04
CA THR A 23 8.73 5.34 19.17
C THR A 23 8.03 3.99 19.26
N MET A 24 6.79 3.97 18.80
CA MET A 24 5.97 2.76 18.75
C MET A 24 5.22 2.72 17.43
N ALA A 25 5.24 1.56 16.75
CA ALA A 25 4.45 1.30 15.56
C ALA A 25 3.03 0.88 15.95
N ASN A 26 2.09 1.79 15.82
CA ASN A 26 0.69 1.53 16.17
C ASN A 26 -0.06 0.94 14.98
N VAL A 27 -0.95 0.00 15.24
CA VAL A 27 -1.87 -0.53 14.23
C VAL A 27 -2.97 0.50 13.93
N PHE A 28 -3.46 0.52 12.70
CA PHE A 28 -4.50 1.47 12.25
C PHE A 28 -5.79 1.45 13.10
N MET A 29 -6.07 0.31 13.77
CA MET A 29 -7.24 0.15 14.65
C MET A 29 -7.09 0.82 16.01
N LEU A 30 -5.87 1.24 16.38
CA LEU A 30 -5.66 1.92 17.66
C LEU A 30 -6.22 3.35 17.57
N GLU A 31 -7.21 3.62 18.40
CA GLU A 31 -7.84 4.94 18.47
C GLU A 31 -6.82 6.04 18.79
N ILE A 32 -6.90 7.16 18.07
CA ILE A 32 -6.01 8.32 18.29
C ILE A 32 -6.13 8.94 19.68
N THR A 33 -7.16 8.57 20.44
CA THR A 33 -7.40 8.97 21.84
C THR A 33 -6.83 7.99 22.84
N SER A 34 -6.24 6.89 22.39
CA SER A 34 -5.72 5.85 23.28
C SER A 34 -4.62 6.40 24.18
N PRO A 35 -4.65 6.15 25.51
CA PRO A 35 -3.60 6.60 26.43
C PRO A 35 -2.25 5.92 26.18
N ILE A 36 -2.18 4.89 25.36
CA ILE A 36 -0.95 4.24 24.95
C ILE A 36 -0.07 5.17 24.12
N LEU A 37 -0.68 6.09 23.36
CA LEU A 37 -0.01 7.07 22.52
C LEU A 37 0.70 8.19 23.34
N GLU A 38 0.47 8.23 24.65
CA GLU A 38 1.15 9.18 25.56
C GLU A 38 2.43 8.60 26.18
N ILE A 39 2.77 7.36 25.84
CA ILE A 39 3.90 6.65 26.46
C ILE A 39 5.22 6.93 25.71
N PRO A 40 5.32 6.74 24.39
CA PRO A 40 6.56 6.99 23.64
C PRO A 40 6.76 8.50 23.41
N ASP A 41 7.99 8.91 23.16
CA ASP A 41 8.32 10.31 22.86
C ASP A 41 7.71 10.78 21.54
N VAL A 42 7.66 9.90 20.53
CA VAL A 42 7.04 10.14 19.24
C VAL A 42 6.17 8.96 18.81
N ASN A 43 5.17 9.22 18.00
CA ASN A 43 4.23 8.19 17.55
C ASN A 43 4.35 7.90 16.06
N SER A 44 3.98 6.69 15.68
CA SER A 44 3.84 6.29 14.30
C SER A 44 2.74 5.23 14.14
N TYR A 45 2.21 5.14 12.93
CA TYR A 45 1.18 4.16 12.58
C TYR A 45 1.56 3.36 11.34
N ASN A 46 1.17 2.09 11.34
CA ASN A 46 1.13 1.24 10.16
C ASN A 46 -0.21 1.50 9.46
N LEU A 47 -0.20 2.27 8.37
CA LEU A 47 -1.41 2.63 7.63
C LEU A 47 -1.31 2.14 6.19
N TYR A 48 -2.38 1.49 5.76
CA TYR A 48 -2.47 0.89 4.42
C TYR A 48 -3.80 1.25 3.74
N PHE A 49 -4.32 2.45 3.98
CA PHE A 49 -5.46 2.96 3.23
C PHE A 49 -5.09 3.09 1.75
N GLY A 50 -6.00 2.66 0.88
CA GLY A 50 -5.71 2.55 -0.53
C GLY A 50 -5.00 1.26 -0.94
N TRP A 51 -4.70 0.35 0.00
CA TRP A 51 -4.21 -0.99 -0.32
C TRP A 51 -5.07 -2.08 0.33
N TYR A 52 -4.92 -2.33 1.63
CA TYR A 52 -5.73 -3.34 2.32
C TYR A 52 -7.16 -2.88 2.58
N LEU A 53 -7.37 -1.61 2.84
CA LEU A 53 -8.66 -1.05 3.23
C LEU A 53 -8.79 0.40 2.77
N GLY A 54 -10.02 0.89 2.71
CA GLY A 54 -10.32 2.28 2.43
C GLY A 54 -9.77 2.81 1.09
N GLU A 55 -9.69 4.12 0.99
CA GLU A 55 -9.20 4.84 -0.19
C GLU A 55 -7.92 5.63 0.18
N LEU A 56 -7.16 6.09 -0.83
CA LEU A 56 -5.86 6.75 -0.63
C LEU A 56 -5.96 8.03 0.21
N ASP A 57 -6.99 8.84 -0.02
CA ASP A 57 -7.26 10.11 0.68
C ASP A 57 -7.54 9.95 2.18
N GLN A 58 -7.89 8.76 2.63
CA GLN A 58 -8.06 8.49 4.06
C GLN A 58 -6.75 8.55 4.86
N ASN A 59 -5.59 8.44 4.20
CA ASN A 59 -4.31 8.72 4.85
C ASN A 59 -4.20 10.21 5.19
N ASP A 60 -4.62 11.09 4.28
CA ASP A 60 -4.66 12.53 4.47
C ASP A 60 -5.57 12.88 5.65
N ASP A 61 -6.81 12.40 5.61
CA ASP A 61 -7.83 12.63 6.65
C ASP A 61 -7.36 12.15 8.03
N PHE A 62 -6.69 11.01 8.09
CA PHE A 62 -6.17 10.46 9.34
C PHE A 62 -5.14 11.40 9.98
N PHE A 63 -4.12 11.81 9.22
CA PHE A 63 -3.05 12.64 9.76
C PHE A 63 -3.53 14.05 10.06
N ASP A 64 -4.37 14.63 9.21
CA ASP A 64 -4.94 15.97 9.44
C ASP A 64 -5.83 15.98 10.69
N THR A 65 -6.66 14.94 10.88
CA THR A 65 -7.47 14.77 12.09
C THR A 65 -6.60 14.61 13.34
N TYR A 66 -5.54 13.80 13.26
CA TYR A 66 -4.62 13.61 14.38
C TYR A 66 -3.92 14.91 14.75
N HIS A 67 -3.34 15.59 13.77
CA HIS A 67 -2.58 16.82 13.99
C HIS A 67 -3.47 17.98 14.48
N ALA A 68 -4.68 18.11 13.92
CA ALA A 68 -5.64 19.09 14.40
C ALA A 68 -6.04 18.89 15.87
N LYS A 69 -6.14 17.62 16.30
CA LYS A 69 -6.49 17.28 17.67
C LYS A 69 -5.31 17.38 18.64
N TYR A 70 -4.12 17.04 18.17
CA TYR A 70 -2.90 16.94 18.97
C TYR A 70 -1.72 17.63 18.27
N PRO A 71 -1.74 18.97 18.12
CA PRO A 71 -0.75 19.68 17.31
C PRO A 71 0.69 19.59 17.88
N ASP A 72 0.83 19.33 19.18
CA ASP A 72 2.12 19.24 19.86
C ASP A 72 2.65 17.78 19.92
N ARG A 73 1.91 16.81 19.37
CA ARG A 73 2.35 15.41 19.37
C ARG A 73 2.96 15.05 18.03
N CYS A 74 4.22 14.61 18.05
CA CYS A 74 4.87 14.07 16.85
C CYS A 74 4.17 12.80 16.38
N ILE A 75 3.87 12.74 15.07
CA ILE A 75 3.24 11.60 14.42
C ILE A 75 3.93 11.33 13.08
N GLY A 76 3.98 10.07 12.66
CA GLY A 76 4.53 9.66 11.37
C GLY A 76 4.01 8.30 10.92
N PHE A 77 4.52 7.83 9.79
CA PHE A 77 4.31 6.46 9.33
C PHE A 77 5.43 5.56 9.84
N SER A 78 5.08 4.46 10.50
CA SER A 78 5.99 3.34 10.68
C SER A 78 5.96 2.38 9.50
N GLU A 79 4.81 2.25 8.82
CA GLU A 79 4.70 1.51 7.58
C GLU A 79 3.60 2.06 6.68
N TYR A 80 3.88 2.10 5.36
CA TYR A 80 2.90 2.26 4.28
C TYR A 80 3.46 1.65 2.99
N GLY A 81 2.60 1.14 2.12
CA GLY A 81 3.02 0.53 0.85
C GLY A 81 1.91 -0.28 0.18
N ALA A 82 2.11 -0.60 -1.08
CA ALA A 82 1.26 -1.46 -1.88
C ALA A 82 2.09 -2.59 -2.51
N ASP A 83 1.52 -3.80 -2.57
CA ASP A 83 2.16 -4.92 -3.26
C ASP A 83 2.16 -4.66 -4.78
N ALA A 84 3.22 -5.12 -5.45
CA ALA A 84 3.29 -5.13 -6.90
C ALA A 84 4.15 -6.27 -7.43
N ASN A 85 3.59 -7.01 -8.37
CA ASN A 85 4.33 -7.94 -9.19
C ASN A 85 4.75 -7.24 -10.49
N PRO A 86 6.05 -7.12 -10.81
CA PRO A 86 6.49 -6.43 -12.03
C PRO A 86 5.96 -7.02 -13.34
N ALA A 87 5.44 -8.26 -13.30
CA ALA A 87 4.79 -8.86 -14.46
C ALA A 87 3.39 -8.30 -14.72
N TYR A 88 2.72 -7.74 -13.71
CA TYR A 88 1.36 -7.24 -13.85
C TYR A 88 1.34 -5.74 -14.12
N GLN A 89 0.51 -5.35 -15.08
CA GLN A 89 0.43 -3.98 -15.59
C GLN A 89 -1.02 -3.65 -15.96
N SER A 90 -1.40 -2.39 -15.86
CA SER A 90 -2.75 -1.95 -16.23
C SER A 90 -2.75 -0.50 -16.74
N ALA A 91 -3.56 -0.21 -17.75
CA ALA A 91 -3.89 1.16 -18.14
C ALA A 91 -4.88 1.81 -17.16
N HIS A 92 -5.63 0.99 -16.42
CA HIS A 92 -6.62 1.40 -15.41
C HIS A 92 -6.34 0.66 -14.11
N PRO A 93 -5.23 1.01 -13.42
CA PRO A 93 -4.83 0.31 -12.21
C PRO A 93 -5.83 0.52 -11.08
N GLU A 94 -6.14 -0.56 -10.37
CA GLU A 94 -7.10 -0.56 -9.28
C GLU A 94 -6.48 -1.18 -8.02
N LYS A 95 -6.95 -0.74 -6.87
CA LYS A 95 -6.55 -1.28 -5.57
C LYS A 95 -6.73 -2.80 -5.52
N GLY A 96 -5.64 -3.51 -5.18
CA GLY A 96 -5.66 -4.97 -5.05
C GLY A 96 -5.41 -5.72 -6.35
N ASP A 97 -5.03 -5.05 -7.44
CA ASP A 97 -4.71 -5.68 -8.73
C ASP A 97 -3.27 -6.18 -8.83
N TYR A 98 -2.44 -5.87 -7.82
CA TYR A 98 -1.01 -6.20 -7.74
C TYR A 98 -0.18 -5.68 -8.91
N THR A 99 -0.68 -4.73 -9.69
CA THR A 99 0.07 -4.16 -10.80
C THR A 99 1.17 -3.23 -10.32
N GLU A 100 2.28 -3.19 -11.03
CA GLU A 100 3.33 -2.20 -10.81
C GLU A 100 2.81 -0.78 -11.05
N THR A 101 1.86 -0.64 -11.98
CA THR A 101 1.20 0.63 -12.27
C THR A 101 0.42 1.15 -11.05
N TYR A 102 -0.32 0.28 -10.34
CA TYR A 102 -1.01 0.68 -9.12
C TYR A 102 -0.04 1.06 -7.99
N GLN A 103 1.06 0.34 -7.86
CA GLN A 103 2.09 0.71 -6.87
C GLN A 103 2.59 2.14 -7.11
N CYS A 104 2.76 2.56 -8.37
CA CYS A 104 3.11 3.95 -8.69
C CYS A 104 2.02 4.93 -8.28
N VAL A 105 0.75 4.65 -8.59
CA VAL A 105 -0.40 5.49 -8.18
C VAL A 105 -0.43 5.66 -6.66
N TYR A 106 -0.29 4.55 -5.93
CA TYR A 106 -0.24 4.56 -4.47
C TYR A 106 0.90 5.45 -3.94
N HIS A 107 2.11 5.20 -4.38
CA HIS A 107 3.28 5.92 -3.88
C HIS A 107 3.37 7.37 -4.36
N GLU A 108 2.82 7.72 -5.53
CA GLU A 108 2.68 9.12 -5.96
C GLU A 108 1.76 9.90 -5.02
N HIS A 109 0.60 9.32 -4.65
CA HIS A 109 -0.30 9.93 -3.68
C HIS A 109 0.40 10.13 -2.33
N MET A 110 1.03 9.06 -1.81
CA MET A 110 1.72 9.11 -0.52
C MET A 110 2.85 10.15 -0.52
N ALA A 111 3.62 10.24 -1.58
CA ALA A 111 4.72 11.20 -1.69
C ALA A 111 4.22 12.66 -1.72
N LYS A 112 3.11 12.94 -2.40
CA LYS A 112 2.44 14.25 -2.37
C LYS A 112 1.95 14.57 -0.97
N MET A 113 1.17 13.66 -0.40
CA MET A 113 0.60 13.81 0.95
C MET A 113 1.67 14.09 2.01
N ILE A 114 2.82 13.39 1.93
CA ILE A 114 3.96 13.58 2.83
C ILE A 114 4.63 14.94 2.58
N ALA A 115 4.82 15.34 1.34
CA ALA A 115 5.42 16.62 0.98
C ALA A 115 4.61 17.81 1.52
N ASP A 116 3.28 17.69 1.52
CA ASP A 116 2.36 18.71 2.02
C ASP A 116 2.29 18.79 3.56
N ARG A 117 2.88 17.81 4.28
CA ARG A 117 2.84 17.71 5.75
C ARG A 117 4.23 17.67 6.37
N PRO A 118 4.98 18.78 6.34
CA PRO A 118 6.36 18.84 6.86
C PRO A 118 6.47 18.59 8.37
N TRP A 119 5.35 18.52 9.07
CA TRP A 119 5.27 18.20 10.50
C TRP A 119 5.29 16.67 10.76
N LEU A 120 5.20 15.82 9.76
CA LEU A 120 5.43 14.37 9.91
C LEU A 120 6.91 14.13 10.25
N TRP A 121 7.17 13.54 11.42
CA TRP A 121 8.56 13.35 11.89
C TRP A 121 9.32 12.28 11.12
N ALA A 122 8.62 11.25 10.63
CA ALA A 122 9.20 10.18 9.82
C ALA A 122 8.14 9.48 8.97
N THR A 123 8.60 8.91 7.86
CA THR A 123 7.77 8.17 6.92
C THR A 123 8.55 6.98 6.36
N HIS A 124 8.18 5.77 6.78
CA HIS A 124 8.89 4.55 6.42
C HIS A 124 8.09 3.74 5.40
N VAL A 125 8.64 3.63 4.20
CA VAL A 125 8.06 2.76 3.17
C VAL A 125 8.19 1.29 3.58
N TRP A 126 7.14 0.55 3.49
CA TRP A 126 7.14 -0.89 3.58
C TRP A 126 6.95 -1.50 2.20
N ASN A 127 8.03 -1.94 1.54
CA ASN A 127 9.38 -2.12 2.02
C ASN A 127 10.41 -1.72 0.94
N MET A 128 11.70 -1.69 1.27
CA MET A 128 12.74 -1.51 0.25
C MET A 128 12.84 -2.71 -0.68
N PHE A 129 12.70 -3.93 -0.15
CA PHE A 129 12.83 -5.17 -0.89
C PHE A 129 11.61 -6.05 -0.71
N ASP A 130 11.22 -6.79 -1.74
CA ASP A 130 10.38 -7.96 -1.57
C ASP A 130 11.10 -8.96 -0.64
N PHE A 131 10.36 -9.68 0.17
CA PHE A 131 10.93 -10.58 1.16
C PHE A 131 10.09 -11.83 1.37
N ALA A 132 10.74 -12.90 1.87
CA ALA A 132 10.06 -14.14 2.17
C ALA A 132 9.02 -13.94 3.29
N ALA A 133 7.81 -14.41 3.05
CA ALA A 133 6.69 -14.34 3.97
C ALA A 133 5.84 -15.61 3.80
N ASP A 134 6.26 -16.66 4.48
CA ASP A 134 5.74 -18.04 4.33
C ASP A 134 4.20 -18.14 4.37
N GLY A 135 3.57 -17.36 5.23
CA GLY A 135 2.11 -17.31 5.34
C GLY A 135 1.38 -16.54 4.24
N ARG A 136 2.05 -16.14 3.15
CA ARG A 136 1.44 -15.41 2.04
C ARG A 136 1.37 -16.24 0.77
N ASP A 137 0.20 -16.19 0.13
CA ASP A 137 -0.05 -16.75 -1.21
C ASP A 137 -0.95 -15.79 -1.97
N GLU A 138 -0.40 -14.65 -2.36
CA GLU A 138 -1.14 -13.55 -2.98
C GLU A 138 -0.30 -12.87 -4.06
N GLY A 139 -0.94 -12.19 -5.00
CA GLY A 139 -0.26 -11.46 -6.07
C GLY A 139 0.54 -12.34 -7.03
N GLY A 140 0.17 -13.63 -7.17
CA GLY A 140 0.84 -14.61 -8.04
C GLY A 140 2.21 -15.07 -7.52
N LYS A 141 2.50 -14.86 -6.23
CA LYS A 141 3.75 -15.27 -5.58
C LYS A 141 3.48 -15.93 -4.25
N ASN A 142 3.69 -17.25 -4.18
CA ASN A 142 3.60 -17.98 -2.92
C ASN A 142 4.83 -17.72 -2.05
N GLY A 143 4.60 -17.48 -0.76
CA GLY A 143 5.65 -17.28 0.24
C GLY A 143 6.42 -15.97 0.12
N GLU A 144 5.89 -14.94 -0.55
CA GLU A 144 6.57 -13.67 -0.77
C GLU A 144 5.65 -12.46 -0.45
N ASN A 145 6.21 -11.47 0.24
CA ASN A 145 5.63 -10.13 0.33
C ASN A 145 6.19 -9.26 -0.78
N GLN A 146 5.32 -8.70 -1.61
CA GLN A 146 5.70 -7.98 -2.83
C GLN A 146 5.61 -6.45 -2.69
N LYS A 147 5.59 -5.92 -1.45
CA LYS A 147 5.58 -4.46 -1.22
C LYS A 147 6.94 -3.79 -1.42
N GLY A 148 7.97 -4.57 -1.74
CA GLY A 148 9.29 -4.04 -2.03
C GLY A 148 9.27 -3.06 -3.21
N LEU A 149 10.11 -2.02 -3.12
CA LEU A 149 10.46 -1.18 -4.26
C LEU A 149 11.45 -1.87 -5.21
N VAL A 150 12.06 -2.96 -4.74
CA VAL A 150 13.01 -3.81 -5.47
C VAL A 150 12.63 -5.26 -5.22
N THR A 151 12.73 -6.10 -6.25
CA THR A 151 12.37 -7.52 -6.17
C THR A 151 13.23 -8.30 -5.18
N PHE A 152 12.73 -9.46 -4.75
CA PHE A 152 13.39 -10.35 -3.79
C PHE A 152 14.84 -10.68 -4.19
N ASP A 153 15.08 -10.96 -5.47
CA ASP A 153 16.40 -11.29 -6.02
C ASP A 153 17.30 -10.06 -6.29
N ARG A 154 16.82 -8.86 -5.98
CA ARG A 154 17.51 -7.55 -6.16
C ARG A 154 17.75 -7.15 -7.61
N LYS A 155 17.19 -7.85 -8.58
CA LYS A 155 17.47 -7.60 -10.01
C LYS A 155 16.63 -6.48 -10.61
N ILE A 156 15.36 -6.36 -10.17
CA ILE A 156 14.43 -5.38 -10.71
C ILE A 156 14.18 -4.30 -9.66
N LYS A 157 14.49 -3.06 -10.01
CA LYS A 157 13.97 -1.87 -9.35
C LYS A 157 12.61 -1.58 -9.98
N LYS A 158 11.54 -1.63 -9.19
CA LYS A 158 10.19 -1.31 -9.66
C LYS A 158 10.08 0.19 -9.94
N ASP A 159 9.11 0.60 -10.72
CA ASP A 159 8.99 2.01 -11.11
C ASP A 159 8.88 2.94 -9.88
N ALA A 160 8.16 2.53 -8.83
CA ALA A 160 8.06 3.28 -7.57
C ALA A 160 9.40 3.51 -6.85
N PHE A 161 10.44 2.70 -7.09
CA PHE A 161 11.80 2.99 -6.63
C PHE A 161 12.32 4.31 -7.18
N TYR A 162 12.07 4.57 -8.46
CA TYR A 162 12.56 5.78 -9.14
C TYR A 162 11.79 7.03 -8.72
N LEU A 163 10.55 6.88 -8.28
CA LEU A 163 9.81 7.97 -7.64
C LEU A 163 10.55 8.47 -6.40
N TYR A 164 10.91 7.58 -5.47
CA TYR A 164 11.67 7.98 -4.28
C TYR A 164 13.08 8.47 -4.63
N LYS A 165 13.71 7.89 -5.66
CA LYS A 165 14.97 8.41 -6.16
C LYS A 165 14.84 9.86 -6.65
N ALA A 166 13.70 10.23 -7.25
CA ALA A 166 13.47 11.60 -7.70
C ALA A 166 13.36 12.61 -6.55
N TYR A 167 12.82 12.17 -5.39
CA TYR A 167 12.76 13.01 -4.18
C TYR A 167 14.09 13.10 -3.43
N TRP A 168 14.80 11.98 -3.30
CA TRP A 168 15.88 11.88 -2.31
C TRP A 168 17.30 11.86 -2.90
N SER A 169 17.45 11.52 -4.19
CA SER A 169 18.77 11.48 -4.80
C SER A 169 19.20 12.83 -5.33
N LYS A 170 20.49 13.17 -5.12
CA LYS A 170 21.15 14.31 -5.76
C LYS A 170 21.80 13.93 -7.10
N GLN A 171 21.92 12.63 -7.39
CA GLN A 171 22.49 12.17 -8.67
C GLN A 171 21.47 12.37 -9.78
N PRO A 172 21.80 13.09 -10.85
CA PRO A 172 20.93 13.26 -12.00
C PRO A 172 20.51 11.90 -12.59
N PHE A 173 19.24 11.78 -12.94
CA PHE A 173 18.71 10.62 -13.63
C PHE A 173 17.40 10.96 -14.33
N VAL A 174 16.95 10.10 -15.22
CA VAL A 174 15.60 10.06 -15.79
C VAL A 174 15.16 8.60 -15.85
N HIS A 175 13.87 8.34 -15.65
CA HIS A 175 13.28 7.01 -15.72
C HIS A 175 11.87 7.08 -16.31
N THR A 176 11.65 6.31 -17.36
CA THR A 176 10.37 6.15 -18.03
C THR A 176 9.64 4.96 -17.43
N CYS A 177 8.54 5.21 -16.72
CA CYS A 177 7.74 4.17 -16.10
C CYS A 177 7.02 3.31 -17.14
N GLY A 178 6.71 2.08 -16.75
CA GLY A 178 6.00 1.14 -17.61
C GLY A 178 6.88 0.51 -18.70
N SER A 179 8.19 0.43 -18.49
CA SER A 179 9.10 -0.26 -19.42
C SER A 179 8.78 -1.76 -19.58
N ARG A 180 8.07 -2.35 -18.60
CA ARG A 180 7.56 -3.72 -18.61
C ARG A 180 6.13 -3.84 -19.15
N TYR A 181 5.42 -2.73 -19.27
CA TYR A 181 4.10 -2.63 -19.88
C TYR A 181 4.26 -2.35 -21.38
N VAL A 182 4.69 -3.35 -22.14
CA VAL A 182 5.00 -3.22 -23.58
C VAL A 182 3.73 -3.22 -24.41
N ASP A 183 2.87 -4.23 -24.26
CA ASP A 183 1.63 -4.38 -25.03
C ASP A 183 0.52 -3.52 -24.43
N ARG A 184 0.05 -2.53 -25.19
CA ARG A 184 -1.01 -1.61 -24.79
C ARG A 184 -2.10 -1.52 -25.86
N THR A 185 -3.34 -1.52 -25.44
CA THR A 185 -4.49 -1.56 -26.37
C THR A 185 -5.07 -0.20 -26.71
N GLU A 186 -4.76 0.82 -25.90
CA GLU A 186 -5.26 2.17 -26.11
C GLU A 186 -4.57 2.85 -27.29
N ASP A 187 -5.30 3.62 -28.11
CA ASP A 187 -4.74 4.43 -29.20
C ASP A 187 -3.83 5.57 -28.70
N VAL A 188 -4.08 6.02 -27.48
CA VAL A 188 -3.24 6.97 -26.74
C VAL A 188 -3.01 6.42 -25.36
N THR A 189 -1.74 6.22 -25.01
CA THR A 189 -1.36 5.66 -23.71
C THR A 189 -0.68 6.72 -22.84
N LYS A 190 -0.92 6.67 -21.55
CA LYS A 190 -0.24 7.52 -20.57
C LYS A 190 1.13 6.94 -20.23
N VAL A 191 2.14 7.80 -20.24
CA VAL A 191 3.50 7.47 -19.84
C VAL A 191 3.93 8.44 -18.76
N THR A 192 4.34 7.90 -17.62
CA THR A 192 4.91 8.69 -16.52
C THR A 192 6.42 8.66 -16.61
N VAL A 193 7.06 9.80 -16.35
CA VAL A 193 8.51 9.91 -16.25
C VAL A 193 8.87 10.46 -14.87
N TYR A 194 9.79 9.82 -14.18
CA TYR A 194 10.35 10.29 -12.91
C TYR A 194 11.76 10.83 -13.13
N THR A 195 12.01 12.02 -12.65
CA THR A 195 13.36 12.62 -12.68
C THR A 195 13.51 13.67 -11.58
N ASN A 196 14.74 13.85 -11.08
CA ASN A 196 15.09 14.96 -10.20
C ASN A 196 15.56 16.22 -10.98
N GLN A 197 15.47 16.19 -12.31
CA GLN A 197 15.84 17.31 -13.16
C GLN A 197 14.70 18.31 -13.31
N PRO A 198 14.97 19.58 -13.64
CA PRO A 198 13.95 20.63 -13.71
C PRO A 198 12.99 20.48 -14.90
N GLN A 199 13.36 19.70 -15.91
CA GLN A 199 12.53 19.46 -17.10
C GLN A 199 12.82 18.11 -17.73
N VAL A 200 11.88 17.62 -18.50
CA VAL A 200 12.04 16.42 -19.33
C VAL A 200 11.43 16.62 -20.71
N GLU A 201 12.11 16.14 -21.72
CA GLU A 201 11.57 16.00 -23.09
C GLU A 201 11.41 14.52 -23.42
N LEU A 202 10.21 14.14 -23.89
CA LEU A 202 9.89 12.78 -24.30
C LEU A 202 9.80 12.71 -25.82
N PHE A 203 10.43 11.69 -26.41
CA PHE A 203 10.38 11.40 -27.83
C PHE A 203 9.71 10.06 -28.06
N ALA A 204 8.91 9.98 -29.13
CA ALA A 204 8.35 8.75 -29.67
C ALA A 204 8.89 8.53 -31.08
N ASN A 205 9.64 7.44 -31.32
CA ASN A 205 10.30 7.14 -32.58
C ASN A 205 11.12 8.33 -33.10
N GLY A 206 11.84 9.02 -32.22
CA GLY A 206 12.66 10.18 -32.53
C GLY A 206 11.93 11.51 -32.72
N LYS A 207 10.59 11.50 -32.71
CA LYS A 207 9.77 12.71 -32.77
C LYS A 207 9.46 13.21 -31.36
N SER A 208 9.77 14.48 -31.08
CA SER A 208 9.47 15.11 -29.80
C SER A 208 7.96 15.18 -29.56
N LEU A 209 7.54 14.79 -28.36
CA LEU A 209 6.20 14.96 -27.81
C LEU A 209 6.09 16.23 -26.95
N GLY A 210 7.18 16.98 -26.84
CA GLY A 210 7.26 18.23 -26.12
C GLY A 210 8.12 18.15 -24.86
N VAL A 211 8.36 19.32 -24.31
CA VAL A 211 9.10 19.51 -23.05
C VAL A 211 8.12 19.84 -21.94
N GLN A 212 8.25 19.15 -20.84
CA GLN A 212 7.52 19.48 -19.62
C GLN A 212 8.48 20.03 -18.57
N GLN A 213 8.06 21.07 -17.87
CA GLN A 213 8.78 21.64 -16.73
C GLN A 213 8.33 20.95 -15.46
N LYS A 214 9.24 20.79 -14.51
CA LYS A 214 8.92 20.27 -13.18
C LYS A 214 7.87 21.17 -12.52
N GLY A 215 6.76 20.58 -12.12
CA GLY A 215 5.77 21.22 -11.28
C GLY A 215 6.18 21.18 -9.81
N GLU A 216 5.20 21.11 -8.92
CA GLU A 216 5.41 20.97 -7.49
C GLU A 216 6.10 19.65 -7.12
N TYR A 217 5.75 18.58 -7.86
CA TYR A 217 6.28 17.22 -7.64
C TYR A 217 7.16 16.76 -8.82
N PRO A 218 8.07 15.80 -8.61
CA PRO A 218 9.01 15.34 -9.64
C PRO A 218 8.41 14.27 -10.56
N PHE A 219 7.15 14.46 -10.99
CA PHE A 219 6.42 13.57 -11.88
C PHE A 219 6.03 14.30 -13.16
N PHE A 220 6.18 13.62 -14.30
CA PHE A 220 5.87 14.16 -15.62
C PHE A 220 5.00 13.17 -16.36
N TYR A 221 3.87 13.63 -16.92
CA TYR A 221 2.89 12.77 -17.56
C TYR A 221 2.76 13.15 -19.02
N PHE A 222 2.87 12.17 -19.91
CA PHE A 222 2.75 12.36 -21.34
C PHE A 222 1.65 11.47 -21.90
N ASP A 223 0.84 12.04 -22.79
CA ASP A 223 -0.06 11.28 -23.64
C ASP A 223 0.70 10.90 -24.92
N VAL A 224 0.91 9.61 -25.13
CA VAL A 224 1.72 9.06 -26.21
C VAL A 224 0.81 8.37 -27.22
N PRO A 225 0.80 8.79 -28.52
CA PRO A 225 0.12 8.06 -29.56
C PRO A 225 0.70 6.62 -29.67
N ASN A 226 -0.22 5.64 -29.68
CA ASN A 226 0.14 4.23 -29.70
C ASN A 226 -0.53 3.55 -30.92
N SER A 227 0.16 3.50 -32.04
CA SER A 227 -0.36 2.96 -33.30
C SER A 227 0.50 1.83 -33.91
N GLY A 228 1.49 1.33 -33.16
CA GLY A 228 2.41 0.28 -33.59
C GLY A 228 3.59 0.15 -32.64
N GLU A 229 4.73 -0.27 -33.13
CA GLU A 229 5.98 -0.30 -32.36
C GLU A 229 6.46 1.14 -32.10
N THR A 230 6.70 1.46 -30.84
CA THR A 230 7.17 2.78 -30.43
C THR A 230 8.37 2.67 -29.50
N THR A 231 9.47 3.31 -29.86
CA THR A 231 10.59 3.55 -28.97
C THR A 231 10.41 4.90 -28.32
N LEU A 232 10.33 4.90 -27.00
CA LEU A 232 10.30 6.11 -26.18
C LEU A 232 11.71 6.45 -25.74
N THR A 233 12.08 7.73 -25.87
CA THR A 233 13.34 8.25 -25.33
C THR A 233 13.06 9.46 -24.48
N ALA A 234 13.29 9.36 -23.17
CA ALA A 234 13.19 10.48 -22.25
C ALA A 234 14.56 11.14 -22.06
N LYS A 235 14.62 12.47 -22.13
CA LYS A 235 15.84 13.26 -21.89
C LYS A 235 15.61 14.28 -20.80
N ALA A 236 16.50 14.31 -19.81
CA ALA A 236 16.45 15.26 -18.71
C ALA A 236 17.89 15.67 -18.32
N GLY A 237 18.30 16.92 -18.67
CA GLY A 237 19.70 17.32 -18.62
C GLY A 237 20.54 16.42 -19.52
N ASP A 238 21.64 15.88 -18.98
CA ASP A 238 22.53 14.94 -19.68
C ASP A 238 22.08 13.47 -19.54
N CYS A 239 20.95 13.22 -18.87
CA CYS A 239 20.43 11.88 -18.65
C CYS A 239 19.47 11.48 -19.77
N THR A 240 19.54 10.21 -20.16
CA THR A 240 18.64 9.61 -21.15
C THR A 240 18.17 8.25 -20.65
N ASP A 241 16.91 7.94 -20.89
CA ASP A 241 16.31 6.64 -20.66
C ASP A 241 15.49 6.21 -21.87
N GLU A 242 15.48 4.93 -22.16
CA GLU A 242 14.79 4.36 -23.32
C GLU A 242 13.87 3.22 -22.88
N SER A 243 12.68 3.21 -23.44
CA SER A 243 11.72 2.12 -23.25
C SER A 243 10.96 1.86 -24.56
N HIS A 244 10.26 0.72 -24.62
CA HIS A 244 9.53 0.30 -25.80
C HIS A 244 8.09 -0.01 -25.41
N LEU A 245 7.18 0.35 -26.31
CA LEU A 245 5.78 -0.04 -26.23
C LEU A 245 5.27 -0.45 -27.62
N ARG A 246 4.21 -1.22 -27.64
CA ARG A 246 3.60 -1.74 -28.85
C ARG A 246 2.08 -1.67 -28.73
N HIS A 247 1.43 -1.22 -29.78
CA HIS A 247 -0.03 -1.34 -29.89
C HIS A 247 -0.42 -2.81 -30.08
N ALA A 248 -1.28 -3.30 -29.21
CA ALA A 248 -1.84 -4.65 -29.26
C ALA A 248 -3.35 -4.57 -29.52
N ASN A 249 -3.89 -5.46 -30.38
CA ASN A 249 -5.31 -5.51 -30.67
C ASN A 249 -6.14 -6.08 -29.50
N GLU A 250 -5.50 -6.87 -28.63
CA GLU A 250 -6.15 -7.49 -27.48
C GLU A 250 -5.27 -7.31 -26.22
N PRO A 251 -5.87 -7.20 -25.02
CA PRO A 251 -5.13 -7.13 -23.80
C PRO A 251 -4.26 -8.35 -23.57
N ASN A 252 -3.02 -8.14 -23.15
CA ASN A 252 -2.12 -9.21 -22.76
C ASN A 252 -2.57 -9.78 -21.40
N ARG A 253 -2.99 -11.04 -21.41
CA ARG A 253 -3.51 -11.72 -20.21
C ARG A 253 -2.45 -11.97 -19.14
N ASP A 254 -1.18 -12.00 -19.52
CA ASP A 254 -0.08 -12.19 -18.57
C ASP A 254 0.13 -10.97 -17.66
N TYR A 255 -0.45 -9.82 -18.04
CA TYR A 255 -0.40 -8.60 -17.21
C TYR A 255 -1.43 -8.56 -16.09
N VAL A 256 -2.33 -9.53 -16.03
CA VAL A 256 -3.42 -9.57 -15.06
C VAL A 256 -3.25 -10.74 -14.11
N LEU A 257 -3.44 -10.50 -12.84
CA LEU A 257 -3.49 -11.57 -11.83
C LEU A 257 -4.63 -12.54 -12.18
N GLN A 258 -4.28 -13.80 -12.46
CA GLN A 258 -5.24 -14.83 -12.88
C GLN A 258 -5.93 -15.53 -11.71
N GLU A 259 -5.25 -15.62 -10.56
CA GLU A 259 -5.74 -16.30 -9.37
C GLU A 259 -5.67 -15.33 -8.18
N GLU A 260 -6.76 -15.26 -7.43
CA GLU A 260 -6.80 -14.55 -6.16
C GLU A 260 -6.12 -15.45 -5.12
N GLY A 261 -5.00 -15.00 -4.59
CA GLY A 261 -4.32 -15.68 -3.50
C GLY A 261 -4.88 -15.33 -2.13
N ALA A 262 -4.38 -15.98 -1.12
CA ALA A 262 -4.77 -15.79 0.28
C ALA A 262 -3.55 -15.73 1.20
N VAL A 263 -3.71 -15.07 2.34
CA VAL A 263 -2.75 -15.20 3.45
C VAL A 263 -3.01 -16.52 4.15
N ILE A 264 -2.18 -17.53 3.88
CA ILE A 264 -2.29 -18.85 4.49
C ILE A 264 -1.64 -18.90 5.88
N ASN A 265 -2.11 -19.82 6.71
CA ASN A 265 -1.56 -20.03 8.04
C ASN A 265 -0.44 -21.07 8.00
N TRP A 266 0.72 -20.78 8.58
CA TRP A 266 1.87 -21.71 8.59
C TRP A 266 1.73 -22.90 9.53
N PHE A 267 0.66 -22.97 10.33
CA PHE A 267 0.43 -24.10 11.20
C PHE A 267 -0.54 -25.08 10.53
N GLU A 268 -0.01 -26.14 9.98
CA GLU A 268 -0.83 -27.29 9.61
C GLU A 268 -1.36 -27.93 10.90
N ILE A 269 -2.64 -27.74 11.16
CA ILE A 269 -3.34 -28.47 12.21
C ILE A 269 -4.38 -29.32 11.51
N GLU A 270 -4.19 -30.64 11.58
CA GLU A 270 -5.21 -31.57 11.11
C GLU A 270 -6.51 -31.40 11.89
N THR A 271 -7.54 -30.97 11.19
CA THR A 271 -8.89 -30.88 11.77
C THR A 271 -9.60 -32.23 11.52
N PRO A 272 -10.17 -32.87 12.55
CA PRO A 272 -10.91 -34.11 12.34
C PRO A 272 -12.04 -33.91 11.30
N PRO A 273 -12.31 -34.91 10.44
CA PRO A 273 -13.35 -34.79 9.42
C PRO A 273 -14.72 -34.38 10.03
N GLY A 274 -15.35 -33.41 9.44
CA GLY A 274 -16.66 -32.88 9.86
C GLY A 274 -16.64 -31.84 10.98
N TYR A 275 -15.44 -31.45 11.45
CA TYR A 275 -15.27 -30.37 12.40
C TYR A 275 -14.60 -29.16 11.72
N MET A 276 -14.78 -28.00 12.30
CA MET A 276 -14.07 -26.77 11.96
C MET A 276 -13.20 -26.35 13.14
N SER A 277 -12.05 -25.79 12.83
CA SER A 277 -11.10 -25.28 13.81
C SER A 277 -10.92 -23.78 13.72
N ILE A 278 -10.25 -23.19 14.69
CA ILE A 278 -9.83 -21.78 14.63
C ILE A 278 -8.78 -21.52 13.54
N ASN A 279 -8.23 -22.58 12.94
CA ASN A 279 -7.26 -22.51 11.84
C ASN A 279 -7.93 -22.59 10.45
N ASP A 280 -9.22 -22.96 10.38
CA ASP A 280 -9.96 -22.89 9.14
C ASP A 280 -10.15 -21.43 8.72
N THR A 281 -10.17 -21.19 7.43
CA THR A 281 -10.37 -19.84 6.91
C THR A 281 -11.83 -19.39 7.07
N ILE A 282 -12.04 -18.09 7.12
CA ILE A 282 -13.39 -17.51 7.05
C ILE A 282 -14.12 -17.98 5.80
N GLY A 283 -13.38 -18.18 4.68
CA GLY A 283 -13.91 -18.73 3.43
C GLY A 283 -14.48 -20.14 3.61
N ASP A 284 -13.74 -21.04 4.23
CA ASP A 284 -14.17 -22.41 4.50
C ASP A 284 -15.42 -22.44 5.38
N ILE A 285 -15.44 -21.61 6.42
CA ILE A 285 -16.61 -21.48 7.29
C ILE A 285 -17.82 -20.98 6.49
N LEU A 286 -17.66 -19.93 5.69
CA LEU A 286 -18.73 -19.37 4.88
C LEU A 286 -19.18 -20.28 3.73
N ALA A 287 -18.41 -21.29 3.35
CA ALA A 287 -18.84 -22.32 2.40
C ALA A 287 -19.98 -23.20 2.98
N THR A 288 -20.07 -23.29 4.30
CA THR A 288 -21.09 -24.11 4.96
C THR A 288 -22.34 -23.33 5.34
N THR A 289 -23.50 -24.01 5.39
CA THR A 289 -24.77 -23.40 5.81
C THR A 289 -24.71 -22.94 7.27
N ARG A 290 -24.06 -23.72 8.15
CA ARG A 290 -23.91 -23.37 9.58
C ARG A 290 -22.99 -22.17 9.75
N GLY A 291 -21.91 -22.08 8.98
CA GLY A 291 -20.99 -20.94 9.00
C GLY A 291 -21.64 -19.64 8.52
N LYS A 292 -22.46 -19.71 7.47
CA LYS A 292 -23.25 -18.54 7.01
C LYS A 292 -24.19 -18.02 8.10
N LEU A 293 -24.86 -18.93 8.81
CA LEU A 293 -25.73 -18.55 9.94
C LEU A 293 -24.95 -17.96 11.11
N LEU A 294 -23.77 -18.50 11.41
CA LEU A 294 -22.88 -17.96 12.45
C LEU A 294 -22.41 -16.55 12.09
N ALA A 295 -21.95 -16.35 10.87
CA ALA A 295 -21.52 -15.03 10.38
C ALA A 295 -22.64 -13.98 10.46
N LEU A 296 -23.88 -14.36 10.08
CA LEU A 296 -25.05 -13.49 10.23
C LEU A 296 -25.29 -13.09 11.70
N ARG A 297 -25.15 -14.01 12.64
CA ARG A 297 -25.30 -13.72 14.07
C ARG A 297 -24.21 -12.78 14.57
N ILE A 298 -22.96 -12.99 14.17
CA ILE A 298 -21.84 -12.10 14.53
C ILE A 298 -22.09 -10.69 14.01
N VAL A 299 -22.48 -10.54 12.74
CA VAL A 299 -22.82 -9.23 12.15
C VAL A 299 -23.98 -8.54 12.92
N GLN A 300 -24.99 -9.30 13.32
CA GLN A 300 -26.10 -8.76 14.13
C GLN A 300 -25.63 -8.31 15.53
N MET A 301 -24.76 -9.07 16.18
CA MET A 301 -24.17 -8.71 17.48
C MET A 301 -23.32 -7.44 17.38
N VAL A 302 -22.45 -7.34 16.37
CA VAL A 302 -21.63 -6.16 16.12
C VAL A 302 -22.52 -4.94 15.88
N ARG A 303 -23.53 -5.05 15.02
CA ARG A 303 -24.49 -3.96 14.77
C ARG A 303 -25.29 -3.56 16.04
N ALA A 304 -25.64 -4.51 16.89
CA ALA A 304 -26.32 -4.24 18.16
C ALA A 304 -25.41 -3.49 19.14
N ASN A 305 -24.13 -3.88 19.23
CA ASN A 305 -23.15 -3.20 20.06
C ASN A 305 -22.83 -1.80 19.55
N MET A 306 -22.67 -1.61 18.23
CA MET A 306 -22.49 -0.29 17.62
C MET A 306 -23.69 0.65 17.88
N LYS A 307 -24.91 0.11 17.98
CA LYS A 307 -26.09 0.90 18.36
C LYS A 307 -26.10 1.30 19.84
N LYS A 308 -25.56 0.47 20.74
CA LYS A 308 -25.46 0.77 22.18
C LYS A 308 -24.40 1.82 22.48
N ASN A 309 -23.31 1.88 21.71
CA ASN A 309 -22.21 2.81 21.94
C ASN A 309 -22.38 4.17 21.23
N LYS A 310 -23.57 4.54 20.80
CA LYS A 310 -23.84 5.84 20.15
C LYS A 310 -23.65 7.08 21.03
N GLY A 311 -23.15 6.96 22.23
CA GLY A 311 -22.96 8.05 23.19
C GLY A 311 -21.50 8.43 23.48
N GLY A 312 -20.51 7.84 22.86
CA GLY A 312 -19.09 8.09 23.18
C GLY A 312 -18.23 8.32 21.94
N SER A 313 -17.63 9.49 21.87
CA SER A 313 -16.52 9.91 21.02
C SER A 313 -16.65 9.68 19.50
N THR A 314 -17.04 10.70 18.80
CA THR A 314 -16.91 10.85 17.36
C THR A 314 -15.43 11.12 17.03
N GLY A 315 -14.75 10.18 16.40
CA GLY A 315 -13.35 10.34 15.96
C GLY A 315 -12.57 9.04 15.90
N GLY A 316 -13.21 7.91 16.12
CA GLY A 316 -12.58 6.62 16.10
C GLY A 316 -12.90 5.81 14.85
N MET A 317 -12.39 4.58 14.82
CA MET A 317 -12.55 3.59 13.75
C MET A 317 -14.00 3.44 13.24
N ALA A 318 -15.02 3.71 14.09
CA ALA A 318 -16.44 3.68 13.71
C ALA A 318 -16.81 4.77 12.69
N ASP A 319 -16.17 5.94 12.75
CA ASP A 319 -16.40 7.02 11.78
C ASP A 319 -15.55 6.81 10.51
N MET A 320 -14.35 6.28 10.64
CA MET A 320 -13.54 5.83 9.49
C MET A 320 -14.22 4.67 8.74
N ALA A 321 -14.84 3.73 9.47
CA ALA A 321 -15.58 2.62 8.87
C ALA A 321 -16.85 3.06 8.11
N LYS A 322 -17.44 4.22 8.43
CA LYS A 322 -18.61 4.75 7.71
C LYS A 322 -18.28 5.13 6.26
N GLY A 323 -17.03 5.50 5.97
CA GLY A 323 -16.55 5.80 4.62
C GLY A 323 -16.00 4.58 3.85
N MET A 324 -15.74 3.46 4.54
CA MET A 324 -15.18 2.27 3.91
C MET A 324 -16.19 1.61 2.98
N LYS A 325 -15.94 1.68 1.68
CA LYS A 325 -16.61 0.83 0.70
C LYS A 325 -16.00 -0.58 0.82
N ILE A 326 -16.77 -1.50 1.36
CA ILE A 326 -16.43 -2.93 1.32
C ILE A 326 -16.46 -3.34 -0.15
N ASN A 327 -15.28 -3.50 -0.74
CA ASN A 327 -15.14 -4.00 -2.11
C ASN A 327 -14.88 -5.52 -2.12
N LYS A 328 -14.90 -6.09 -3.33
CA LYS A 328 -14.70 -7.53 -3.53
C LYS A 328 -13.34 -7.98 -3.00
N SER A 329 -12.27 -7.23 -3.27
CA SER A 329 -10.91 -7.53 -2.82
C SER A 329 -10.80 -7.62 -1.29
N LEU A 330 -11.41 -6.69 -0.55
CA LEU A 330 -11.43 -6.73 0.92
C LEU A 330 -12.19 -7.94 1.47
N ILE A 331 -13.31 -8.31 0.82
CA ILE A 331 -14.09 -9.50 1.18
C ILE A 331 -13.26 -10.76 0.92
N ASP A 332 -12.60 -10.86 -0.22
CA ASP A 332 -11.85 -12.04 -0.62
C ASP A 332 -10.57 -12.19 0.21
N MET A 333 -9.88 -11.10 0.52
CA MET A 333 -8.79 -11.08 1.49
C MET A 333 -9.27 -11.55 2.88
N GLY A 334 -10.43 -11.06 3.33
CA GLY A 334 -11.03 -11.45 4.61
C GLY A 334 -11.40 -12.93 4.65
N LYS A 335 -11.81 -13.52 3.54
CA LYS A 335 -12.08 -14.96 3.43
C LYS A 335 -10.83 -15.83 3.65
N GLY A 336 -9.66 -15.35 3.25
CA GLY A 336 -8.38 -16.05 3.44
C GLY A 336 -7.87 -16.02 4.88
N PHE A 337 -8.39 -15.15 5.74
CA PHE A 337 -7.96 -15.12 7.14
C PHE A 337 -8.52 -16.31 7.92
N THR A 338 -7.67 -16.92 8.74
CA THR A 338 -8.14 -17.92 9.70
C THR A 338 -8.94 -17.25 10.83
N VAL A 339 -9.85 -18.02 11.44
CA VAL A 339 -10.60 -17.55 12.62
C VAL A 339 -9.67 -17.08 13.73
N LYS A 340 -8.59 -17.84 13.97
CA LYS A 340 -7.54 -17.47 14.94
C LYS A 340 -6.98 -16.09 14.67
N ARG A 341 -6.65 -15.78 13.42
CA ARG A 341 -6.09 -14.47 13.03
C ARG A 341 -7.08 -13.35 13.26
N VAL A 342 -8.35 -13.56 12.89
CA VAL A 342 -9.40 -12.56 13.15
C VAL A 342 -9.59 -12.33 14.65
N CYS A 343 -9.57 -13.39 15.46
CA CYS A 343 -9.66 -13.26 16.93
C CYS A 343 -8.44 -12.55 17.55
N MET A 344 -7.27 -12.63 16.93
CA MET A 344 -6.06 -11.92 17.40
C MET A 344 -6.04 -10.45 17.00
N MET A 345 -6.86 -10.06 16.01
CA MET A 345 -6.99 -8.68 15.53
C MET A 345 -8.14 -7.94 16.24
N ALA A 346 -9.04 -8.64 16.92
CA ALA A 346 -10.18 -8.10 17.68
C ALA A 346 -9.81 -7.85 19.14
#